data_a4a8e921a0d202e934b37712cb429d1a
#
_entry.id   a4a8e921a0d202e934b37712cb429d1a
#
_cell.length_a   1.000
_cell.length_b   1.000
_cell.length_c   1.000
_cell.angle_alpha   90.00
_cell.angle_beta   90.00
_cell.angle_gamma   90.00
#
_symmetry.space_group_name_H-M   'P 1'
#
loop_
_entity.id
_entity.type
_entity.pdbx_description
1 polymer ?
#
loop_
_entity_poly.entity_id
_entity_poly.type
_entity_poly.pdbx_seq_one_letter_code
_entity_poly.pdbx_strand_id
1 'polypeptide(L)'
;MATDFLKDSAHPFDADSLIRLLPARPRLLALGEPTHGEDTLLDLRNELFRQLVEQEGYRTIALETDCLAGLLVDEHVTSGAGTLDEVMEHGFSHGWGAFTGNRDLVRWMRAHNEERPPAERVRFAGFDGPLEITAAASPRQALTALHSFLAARVDADLLPCTAETLDRLLGADDRWTNPDAMMDPAQSVGRSPEAGELRLLADDLVALLDAQLPHLRATTSPDAWDRPRLYGRTATGLLRYHAAMADTSPARMSRLCALRDLIMAQNLLALAERGPVLVHAHNAHLQREKSTMRMWQGPVEWWSAGALVSARLGQQYAFVASALGTIRHQGVDTPPPDTLEGLLYALPEDRCLLATAALATALGEPRPAPRVSPWFGYAPLDPAHLDTIDATVFVRDVTRTPSH
;
A
#
# COMPACT_ATOMS: atom_id res chain seq x y z
N MET A 1 -35.61 -13.98 0.45
CA MET A 1 -35.73 -12.61 1.02
C MET A 1 -34.39 -11.88 1.07
N ALA A 2 -33.39 -12.30 1.87
CA ALA A 2 -32.09 -11.58 1.89
C ALA A 2 -31.37 -11.61 0.54
N THR A 3 -31.27 -12.77 -0.09
CA THR A 3 -30.64 -12.94 -1.42
C THR A 3 -31.38 -12.17 -2.52
N ASP A 4 -32.70 -12.11 -2.49
CA ASP A 4 -33.48 -11.37 -3.50
C ASP A 4 -33.26 -9.86 -3.34
N PHE A 5 -33.23 -9.36 -2.11
CA PHE A 5 -32.88 -7.96 -1.83
C PHE A 5 -31.48 -7.60 -2.32
N LEU A 6 -30.48 -8.49 -2.13
CA LEU A 6 -29.12 -8.24 -2.60
C LEU A 6 -28.99 -8.31 -4.12
N LYS A 7 -29.77 -9.17 -4.81
CA LYS A 7 -29.82 -9.18 -6.30
C LYS A 7 -30.25 -7.82 -6.86
N ASP A 8 -31.30 -7.22 -6.25
CA ASP A 8 -31.79 -5.91 -6.67
C ASP A 8 -30.80 -4.77 -6.31
N SER A 9 -29.86 -5.02 -5.39
CA SER A 9 -28.84 -4.06 -4.92
C SER A 9 -27.47 -4.29 -5.53
N ALA A 10 -27.31 -5.32 -6.37
CA ALA A 10 -26.05 -5.62 -7.05
C ALA A 10 -25.89 -4.72 -8.28
N HIS A 11 -24.69 -4.15 -8.45
CA HIS A 11 -24.33 -3.29 -9.56
C HIS A 11 -23.19 -3.92 -10.36
N PRO A 12 -23.08 -3.61 -11.68
CA PRO A 12 -21.91 -3.98 -12.46
C PRO A 12 -20.63 -3.47 -11.83
N PHE A 13 -19.55 -4.23 -11.97
CA PHE A 13 -18.22 -3.79 -11.54
C PHE A 13 -17.64 -2.85 -12.61
N ASP A 14 -17.86 -1.56 -12.47
CA ASP A 14 -17.29 -0.50 -13.29
C ASP A 14 -17.11 0.80 -12.48
N ALA A 15 -16.30 1.73 -13.03
CA ALA A 15 -15.95 2.98 -12.36
C ALA A 15 -17.17 3.87 -12.09
N ASP A 16 -18.10 3.99 -13.04
CA ASP A 16 -19.30 4.81 -12.92
C ASP A 16 -20.24 4.29 -11.81
N SER A 17 -20.48 2.98 -11.79
CA SER A 17 -21.25 2.33 -10.73
C SER A 17 -20.60 2.51 -9.37
N LEU A 18 -19.28 2.31 -9.29
CA LEU A 18 -18.53 2.48 -8.04
C LEU A 18 -18.61 3.92 -7.52
N ILE A 19 -18.33 4.92 -8.36
CA ILE A 19 -18.35 6.33 -7.92
C ILE A 19 -19.75 6.76 -7.48
N ARG A 20 -20.82 6.24 -8.10
CA ARG A 20 -22.20 6.51 -7.67
C ARG A 20 -22.56 5.90 -6.31
N LEU A 21 -21.94 4.78 -5.92
CA LEU A 21 -22.17 4.15 -4.61
C LEU A 21 -21.47 4.89 -3.47
N LEU A 22 -20.42 5.66 -3.78
CA LEU A 22 -19.65 6.36 -2.75
C LEU A 22 -20.34 7.65 -2.28
N PRO A 23 -20.24 8.01 -0.98
CA PRO A 23 -20.88 9.19 -0.43
C PRO A 23 -20.31 10.51 -0.98
N ALA A 24 -19.08 10.48 -1.46
CA ALA A 24 -18.39 11.61 -2.06
C ALA A 24 -17.29 11.10 -3.01
N ARG A 25 -16.83 11.97 -3.94
CA ARG A 25 -15.69 11.65 -4.81
C ARG A 25 -14.39 11.70 -4.00
N PRO A 26 -13.71 10.56 -3.78
CA PRO A 26 -12.55 10.52 -2.89
C PRO A 26 -11.28 11.04 -3.59
N ARG A 27 -10.33 11.52 -2.78
CA ARG A 27 -8.94 11.71 -3.21
C ARG A 27 -8.16 10.40 -3.19
N LEU A 28 -8.43 9.55 -2.20
CA LEU A 28 -7.89 8.19 -2.15
C LEU A 28 -9.06 7.20 -2.25
N LEU A 29 -9.12 6.51 -3.37
CA LEU A 29 -10.02 5.38 -3.59
C LEU A 29 -9.23 4.10 -3.32
N ALA A 30 -9.47 3.48 -2.18
CA ALA A 30 -8.77 2.29 -1.74
C ALA A 30 -9.57 1.05 -2.13
N LEU A 31 -9.05 0.26 -3.06
CA LEU A 31 -9.55 -1.06 -3.43
C LEU A 31 -8.73 -2.11 -2.71
N GLY A 32 -9.32 -2.77 -1.74
CA GLY A 32 -8.67 -3.83 -0.97
C GLY A 32 -8.79 -5.19 -1.64
N GLU A 33 -7.81 -6.06 -1.40
CA GLU A 33 -7.86 -7.47 -1.78
C GLU A 33 -7.78 -8.37 -0.54
N PRO A 34 -8.50 -9.50 -0.49
CA PRO A 34 -8.50 -10.40 0.66
C PRO A 34 -7.35 -11.42 0.63
N THR A 35 -6.56 -11.41 -0.44
CA THR A 35 -5.39 -12.27 -0.68
C THR A 35 -4.52 -11.66 -1.76
N HIS A 36 -3.23 -11.91 -1.72
CA HIS A 36 -2.27 -11.41 -2.71
C HIS A 36 -2.03 -12.42 -3.85
N GLY A 37 -1.62 -11.88 -5.02
CA GLY A 37 -1.05 -12.66 -6.10
C GLY A 37 -2.03 -13.42 -6.96
N GLU A 38 -3.32 -13.19 -6.82
CA GLU A 38 -4.34 -13.80 -7.65
C GLU A 38 -4.64 -12.93 -8.88
N ASP A 39 -4.26 -13.39 -10.07
CA ASP A 39 -4.39 -12.63 -11.32
C ASP A 39 -5.83 -12.10 -11.55
N THR A 40 -6.85 -12.87 -11.17
CA THR A 40 -8.26 -12.43 -11.26
C THR A 40 -8.50 -11.11 -10.53
N LEU A 41 -7.91 -10.91 -9.34
CA LEU A 41 -8.04 -9.67 -8.56
C LEU A 41 -7.19 -8.54 -9.15
N LEU A 42 -6.00 -8.88 -9.67
CA LEU A 42 -5.11 -7.92 -10.32
C LEU A 42 -5.70 -7.41 -11.64
N ASP A 43 -6.35 -8.27 -12.43
CA ASP A 43 -7.04 -7.90 -13.66
C ASP A 43 -8.23 -6.98 -13.37
N LEU A 44 -9.01 -7.29 -12.34
CA LEU A 44 -10.11 -6.46 -11.85
C LEU A 44 -9.63 -5.07 -11.46
N ARG A 45 -8.54 -4.96 -10.69
CA ARG A 45 -7.89 -3.69 -10.36
C ARG A 45 -7.44 -2.92 -11.61
N ASN A 46 -6.83 -3.62 -12.57
CA ASN A 46 -6.33 -3.01 -13.81
C ASN A 46 -7.49 -2.46 -14.67
N GLU A 47 -8.58 -3.23 -14.77
CA GLU A 47 -9.80 -2.81 -15.47
C GLU A 47 -10.38 -1.54 -14.83
N LEU A 48 -10.54 -1.54 -13.51
CA LEU A 48 -11.04 -0.37 -12.77
C LEU A 48 -10.13 0.84 -12.96
N PHE A 49 -8.80 0.68 -12.88
CA PHE A 49 -7.87 1.80 -13.04
C PHE A 49 -7.97 2.43 -14.43
N ARG A 50 -8.08 1.61 -15.50
CA ARG A 50 -8.27 2.11 -16.86
C ARG A 50 -9.52 2.97 -16.98
N GLN A 51 -10.64 2.48 -16.45
CA GLN A 51 -11.92 3.22 -16.47
C GLN A 51 -11.83 4.51 -15.65
N LEU A 52 -11.22 4.49 -14.46
CA LEU A 52 -11.02 5.68 -13.64
C LEU A 52 -10.14 6.72 -14.33
N VAL A 53 -9.13 6.30 -15.07
CA VAL A 53 -8.28 7.21 -15.88
C VAL A 53 -9.08 7.86 -17.00
N GLU A 54 -9.89 7.08 -17.71
CA GLU A 54 -10.64 7.53 -18.89
C GLU A 54 -11.85 8.40 -18.53
N GLN A 55 -12.56 8.06 -17.46
CA GLN A 55 -13.86 8.63 -17.13
C GLN A 55 -13.82 9.59 -15.93
N GLU A 56 -12.93 9.35 -14.96
CA GLU A 56 -12.96 9.99 -13.66
C GLU A 56 -11.74 10.88 -13.37
N GLY A 57 -10.81 10.98 -14.31
CA GLY A 57 -9.64 11.86 -14.21
C GLY A 57 -8.57 11.40 -13.22
N TYR A 58 -8.59 10.14 -12.80
CA TYR A 58 -7.49 9.57 -12.02
C TYR A 58 -6.22 9.52 -12.86
N ARG A 59 -5.06 9.77 -12.22
CA ARG A 59 -3.77 9.76 -12.91
C ARG A 59 -2.71 8.95 -12.15
N THR A 60 -3.01 8.48 -10.95
CA THR A 60 -2.05 7.74 -10.13
C THR A 60 -2.67 6.45 -9.62
N ILE A 61 -1.90 5.36 -9.73
CA ILE A 61 -2.15 4.12 -9.01
C ILE A 61 -1.04 3.91 -7.99
N ALA A 62 -1.42 3.55 -6.77
CA ALA A 62 -0.49 3.23 -5.68
C ALA A 62 -0.68 1.78 -5.24
N LEU A 63 0.40 0.99 -5.25
CA LEU A 63 0.39 -0.42 -4.86
C LEU A 63 1.14 -0.64 -3.55
N GLU A 64 0.76 -1.69 -2.81
CA GLU A 64 1.44 -2.18 -1.61
C GLU A 64 2.82 -2.77 -1.96
N THR A 65 3.72 -1.96 -2.43
CA THR A 65 5.10 -2.33 -2.77
C THR A 65 6.06 -1.24 -2.31
N ASP A 66 7.34 -1.57 -2.21
CA ASP A 66 8.40 -0.64 -1.79
C ASP A 66 8.32 0.68 -2.57
N CYS A 67 8.21 1.77 -1.82
CA CYS A 67 8.07 3.12 -2.38
C CYS A 67 9.33 3.62 -3.11
N LEU A 68 10.52 3.10 -2.78
CA LEU A 68 11.76 3.44 -3.48
C LEU A 68 11.94 2.59 -4.74
N ALA A 69 11.65 1.29 -4.67
CA ALA A 69 11.64 0.42 -5.84
C ALA A 69 10.59 0.88 -6.86
N GLY A 70 9.40 1.28 -6.39
CA GLY A 70 8.33 1.80 -7.24
C GLY A 70 8.72 3.04 -8.06
N LEU A 71 9.78 3.78 -7.69
CA LEU A 71 10.31 4.88 -8.51
C LEU A 71 10.84 4.39 -9.86
N LEU A 72 11.38 3.17 -9.94
CA LEU A 72 11.83 2.56 -11.20
C LEU A 72 10.65 2.30 -12.13
N VAL A 73 9.54 1.80 -11.57
CA VAL A 73 8.32 1.59 -12.34
C VAL A 73 7.76 2.91 -12.84
N ASP A 74 7.66 3.93 -11.97
CA ASP A 74 7.17 5.26 -12.35
C ASP A 74 8.03 5.90 -13.45
N GLU A 75 9.34 5.77 -13.35
CA GLU A 75 10.27 6.29 -14.35
C GLU A 75 10.11 5.56 -15.70
N HIS A 76 9.97 4.24 -15.68
CA HIS A 76 9.70 3.46 -16.90
C HIS A 76 8.39 3.88 -17.57
N VAL A 77 7.29 3.92 -16.83
CA VAL A 77 5.98 4.23 -17.42
C VAL A 77 5.88 5.66 -17.92
N THR A 78 6.63 6.60 -17.32
CA THR A 78 6.58 8.03 -17.70
C THR A 78 7.61 8.41 -18.75
N SER A 79 8.82 7.84 -18.76
CA SER A 79 9.91 8.22 -19.66
C SER A 79 10.35 7.11 -20.60
N GLY A 80 10.03 5.85 -20.32
CA GLY A 80 10.52 4.68 -21.04
C GLY A 80 11.94 4.25 -20.62
N ALA A 81 12.45 4.73 -19.49
CA ALA A 81 13.74 4.31 -18.96
C ALA A 81 13.75 2.83 -18.57
N GLY A 82 14.83 2.13 -18.86
CA GLY A 82 15.00 0.70 -18.59
C GLY A 82 14.11 -0.21 -19.46
N THR A 83 14.33 -1.50 -19.34
CA THR A 83 13.51 -2.52 -19.97
C THR A 83 12.35 -2.93 -19.05
N LEU A 84 11.27 -3.45 -19.63
CA LEU A 84 10.16 -3.98 -18.84
C LEU A 84 10.62 -5.09 -17.89
N ASP A 85 11.52 -5.98 -18.32
CA ASP A 85 11.99 -7.10 -17.50
C ASP A 85 12.80 -6.61 -16.28
N GLU A 86 13.73 -5.66 -16.48
CA GLU A 86 14.46 -5.02 -15.37
C GLU A 86 13.52 -4.35 -14.36
N VAL A 87 12.50 -3.65 -14.86
CA VAL A 87 11.51 -2.97 -14.01
C VAL A 87 10.66 -3.97 -13.23
N MET A 88 10.24 -5.07 -13.85
CA MET A 88 9.49 -6.12 -13.14
C MET A 88 10.36 -6.84 -12.11
N GLU A 89 11.65 -7.01 -12.36
CA GLU A 89 12.58 -7.66 -11.42
C GLU A 89 12.91 -6.77 -10.22
N HIS A 90 13.08 -5.46 -10.43
CA HIS A 90 13.63 -4.56 -9.40
C HIS A 90 12.66 -3.48 -8.89
N GLY A 91 11.55 -3.27 -9.58
CA GLY A 91 10.57 -2.23 -9.25
C GLY A 91 9.47 -2.64 -8.27
N PHE A 92 9.45 -3.91 -7.86
CA PHE A 92 8.47 -4.47 -6.94
C PHE A 92 9.14 -5.20 -5.79
N SER A 93 8.62 -5.01 -4.57
CA SER A 93 8.94 -5.85 -3.41
C SER A 93 8.05 -7.11 -3.36
N HIS A 94 8.27 -7.98 -2.38
CA HIS A 94 7.46 -9.17 -2.10
C HIS A 94 7.38 -10.18 -3.26
N GLY A 95 8.27 -10.09 -4.25
CA GLY A 95 8.21 -10.94 -5.46
C GLY A 95 7.08 -10.60 -6.43
N TRP A 96 6.41 -9.47 -6.27
CA TRP A 96 5.21 -9.12 -7.05
C TRP A 96 5.49 -8.76 -8.51
N GLY A 97 6.74 -8.53 -8.87
CA GLY A 97 7.13 -8.41 -10.28
C GLY A 97 6.90 -9.68 -11.11
N ALA A 98 6.77 -10.83 -10.47
CA ALA A 98 6.45 -12.10 -11.13
C ALA A 98 4.98 -12.23 -11.56
N PHE A 99 4.06 -11.39 -11.03
CA PHE A 99 2.64 -11.50 -11.33
C PHE A 99 2.30 -10.90 -12.69
N THR A 100 1.58 -11.67 -13.51
CA THR A 100 1.16 -11.29 -14.87
C THR A 100 0.34 -10.00 -14.85
N GLY A 101 -0.61 -9.86 -13.93
CA GLY A 101 -1.44 -8.67 -13.81
C GLY A 101 -0.64 -7.39 -13.51
N ASN A 102 0.48 -7.47 -12.77
CA ASN A 102 1.34 -6.32 -12.55
C ASN A 102 2.14 -5.96 -13.81
N ARG A 103 2.64 -6.95 -14.55
CA ARG A 103 3.31 -6.74 -15.84
C ARG A 103 2.38 -6.08 -16.86
N ASP A 104 1.13 -6.52 -16.93
CA ASP A 104 0.13 -5.96 -17.85
C ASP A 104 -0.28 -4.54 -17.47
N LEU A 105 -0.33 -4.23 -16.18
CA LEU A 105 -0.50 -2.85 -15.70
C LEU A 105 0.62 -1.95 -16.20
N VAL A 106 1.89 -2.33 -16.00
CA VAL A 106 3.07 -1.55 -16.40
C VAL A 106 3.10 -1.34 -17.90
N ARG A 107 2.84 -2.39 -18.70
CA ARG A 107 2.74 -2.29 -20.17
C ARG A 107 1.66 -1.30 -20.60
N TRP A 108 0.47 -1.41 -20.03
CA TRP A 108 -0.63 -0.52 -20.35
C TRP A 108 -0.31 0.93 -19.99
N MET A 109 0.23 1.18 -18.79
CA MET A 109 0.60 2.53 -18.36
C MET A 109 1.66 3.14 -19.28
N ARG A 110 2.66 2.36 -19.70
CA ARG A 110 3.69 2.81 -20.63
C ARG A 110 3.08 3.18 -21.98
N ALA A 111 2.30 2.31 -22.57
CA ALA A 111 1.62 2.55 -23.85
C ALA A 111 0.66 3.77 -23.76
N HIS A 112 -0.10 3.88 -22.65
CA HIS A 112 -0.97 5.02 -22.42
C HIS A 112 -0.22 6.35 -22.40
N ASN A 113 1.01 6.37 -21.89
CA ASN A 113 1.81 7.59 -21.73
C ASN A 113 2.62 8.00 -22.97
N GLU A 114 2.80 7.13 -23.98
CA GLU A 114 3.72 7.35 -25.09
C GLU A 114 3.50 8.68 -25.83
N GLU A 115 2.26 9.00 -26.12
CA GLU A 115 1.91 10.21 -26.91
C GLU A 115 1.35 11.33 -26.02
N ARG A 116 1.38 11.20 -24.68
CA ARG A 116 0.78 12.18 -23.78
C ARG A 116 1.81 13.15 -23.21
N PRO A 117 1.44 14.44 -23.10
CA PRO A 117 2.27 15.42 -22.44
C PRO A 117 2.44 15.05 -20.94
N PRO A 118 3.55 15.43 -20.28
CA PRO A 118 3.84 15.04 -18.90
C PRO A 118 2.70 15.26 -17.90
N ALA A 119 1.93 16.34 -18.05
CA ALA A 119 0.82 16.68 -17.17
C ALA A 119 -0.39 15.71 -17.26
N GLU A 120 -0.49 14.97 -18.36
CA GLU A 120 -1.60 14.02 -18.60
C GLU A 120 -1.19 12.56 -18.39
N ARG A 121 0.09 12.30 -18.13
CA ARG A 121 0.60 10.94 -17.93
C ARG A 121 0.07 10.33 -16.66
N VAL A 122 -0.22 9.02 -16.72
CA VAL A 122 -0.49 8.23 -15.55
C VAL A 122 0.81 7.91 -14.84
N ARG A 123 0.73 7.82 -13.50
CA ARG A 123 1.87 7.65 -12.61
C ARG A 123 1.71 6.38 -11.77
N PHE A 124 2.83 5.75 -11.47
CA PHE A 124 2.91 4.61 -10.55
C PHE A 124 3.52 5.05 -9.24
N ALA A 125 3.04 4.50 -8.13
CA ALA A 125 3.67 4.67 -6.82
C ALA A 125 3.66 3.36 -6.04
N GLY A 126 4.79 2.99 -5.44
CA GLY A 126 4.80 2.14 -4.26
C GLY A 126 4.45 2.99 -3.05
N PHE A 127 3.72 2.44 -2.09
CA PHE A 127 3.45 3.18 -0.86
C PHE A 127 3.88 2.47 0.42
N ASP A 128 4.34 1.22 0.34
CA ASP A 128 4.98 0.53 1.48
C ASP A 128 6.41 1.02 1.72
N GLY A 129 6.93 0.80 2.90
CA GLY A 129 8.35 0.98 3.17
C GLY A 129 9.20 -0.08 2.46
N PRO A 130 10.53 0.11 2.38
CA PRO A 130 11.47 -0.94 1.96
C PRO A 130 11.59 -2.03 3.03
N LEU A 131 10.51 -2.78 3.21
CA LEU A 131 10.29 -3.75 4.29
C LEU A 131 9.80 -5.07 3.68
N GLU A 132 10.25 -6.17 4.26
CA GLU A 132 9.71 -7.51 4.05
C GLU A 132 9.18 -8.06 5.38
N ILE A 133 8.45 -9.18 5.37
CA ILE A 133 7.88 -9.78 6.59
C ILE A 133 8.95 -10.02 7.67
N THR A 134 10.16 -10.36 7.25
CA THR A 134 11.27 -10.74 8.13
C THR A 134 12.51 -9.87 8.01
N ALA A 135 12.46 -8.79 7.22
CA ALA A 135 13.63 -7.95 6.93
C ALA A 135 13.24 -6.48 6.74
N ALA A 136 14.20 -5.61 6.96
CA ALA A 136 14.11 -4.19 6.63
C ALA A 136 15.36 -3.77 5.87
N ALA A 137 15.21 -2.89 4.88
CA ALA A 137 16.35 -2.35 4.14
C ALA A 137 17.22 -1.44 5.00
N SER A 138 18.47 -1.26 4.58
CA SER A 138 19.34 -0.21 5.12
C SER A 138 18.75 1.17 4.84
N PRO A 139 18.83 2.13 5.79
CA PRO A 139 18.39 3.51 5.54
C PRO A 139 19.33 4.28 4.60
N ARG A 140 20.44 3.69 4.16
CA ARG A 140 21.50 4.30 3.35
C ARG A 140 20.94 4.98 2.10
N GLN A 141 20.20 4.25 1.27
CA GLN A 141 19.69 4.78 0.00
C GLN A 141 18.89 6.07 0.23
N ALA A 142 17.96 6.05 1.17
CA ALA A 142 17.10 7.19 1.46
C ALA A 142 17.86 8.36 2.07
N LEU A 143 18.73 8.12 3.06
CA LEU A 143 19.53 9.18 3.69
C LEU A 143 20.52 9.82 2.73
N THR A 144 21.26 9.02 1.96
CA THR A 144 22.23 9.52 0.98
C THR A 144 21.56 10.34 -0.11
N ALA A 145 20.39 9.88 -0.60
CA ALA A 145 19.64 10.60 -1.63
C ALA A 145 19.09 11.93 -1.10
N LEU A 146 18.56 11.97 0.12
CA LEU A 146 18.09 13.21 0.75
C LEU A 146 19.24 14.20 0.97
N HIS A 147 20.34 13.73 1.58
CA HIS A 147 21.53 14.54 1.81
C HIS A 147 22.09 15.12 0.49
N SER A 148 22.26 14.29 -0.53
CA SER A 148 22.79 14.71 -1.84
C SER A 148 21.87 15.74 -2.52
N PHE A 149 20.55 15.59 -2.39
CA PHE A 149 19.59 16.57 -2.90
C PHE A 149 19.79 17.93 -2.25
N LEU A 150 19.91 17.97 -0.90
CA LEU A 150 20.13 19.19 -0.15
C LEU A 150 21.49 19.80 -0.44
N ALA A 151 22.55 19.02 -0.39
CA ALA A 151 23.94 19.47 -0.64
C ALA A 151 24.14 20.14 -2.01
N ALA A 152 23.33 19.76 -2.99
CA ALA A 152 23.35 20.39 -4.32
C ALA A 152 22.57 21.71 -4.40
N ARG A 153 21.82 22.11 -3.36
CA ARG A 153 20.83 23.21 -3.46
C ARG A 153 20.81 24.20 -2.30
N VAL A 154 21.47 23.88 -1.21
CA VAL A 154 21.55 24.77 -0.04
C VAL A 154 23.01 25.05 0.29
N ASP A 155 23.27 26.12 1.02
CA ASP A 155 24.61 26.46 1.49
C ASP A 155 25.16 25.32 2.37
N ALA A 156 26.43 24.99 2.18
CA ALA A 156 27.08 23.88 2.88
C ALA A 156 27.04 24.03 4.42
N ASP A 157 27.07 25.26 4.91
CA ASP A 157 27.02 25.58 6.35
C ASP A 157 25.65 25.28 7.00
N LEU A 158 24.62 25.07 6.18
CA LEU A 158 23.28 24.69 6.66
C LEU A 158 23.11 23.18 6.82
N LEU A 159 24.02 22.37 6.20
CA LEU A 159 23.91 20.92 6.29
C LEU A 159 24.27 20.44 7.70
N PRO A 160 23.43 19.56 8.32
CA PRO A 160 23.69 19.05 9.67
C PRO A 160 24.89 18.10 9.74
N CYS A 161 25.32 17.55 8.61
CA CYS A 161 26.47 16.65 8.52
C CYS A 161 27.07 16.64 7.11
N THR A 162 28.28 16.09 6.99
CA THR A 162 28.90 15.78 5.68
C THR A 162 28.50 14.39 5.21
N ALA A 163 28.70 14.11 3.91
CA ALA A 163 28.47 12.80 3.34
C ALA A 163 29.34 11.70 3.99
N GLU A 164 30.60 12.05 4.35
CA GLU A 164 31.53 11.15 5.03
C GLU A 164 31.05 10.79 6.44
N THR A 165 30.50 11.78 7.16
CA THR A 165 29.91 11.55 8.50
C THR A 165 28.73 10.60 8.38
N LEU A 166 27.85 10.81 7.39
CA LEU A 166 26.69 9.98 7.16
C LEU A 166 27.11 8.53 6.81
N ASP A 167 28.08 8.36 5.89
CA ASP A 167 28.59 7.05 5.49
C ASP A 167 29.24 6.29 6.66
N ARG A 168 30.04 6.98 7.46
CA ARG A 168 30.68 6.42 8.67
C ARG A 168 29.65 5.90 9.68
N LEU A 169 28.56 6.64 9.92
CA LEU A 169 27.53 6.27 10.86
C LEU A 169 26.66 5.10 10.34
N LEU A 170 26.39 5.07 9.03
CA LEU A 170 25.68 3.98 8.39
C LEU A 170 26.46 2.67 8.48
N GLY A 171 27.78 2.72 8.32
CA GLY A 171 28.61 1.52 8.30
C GLY A 171 28.26 0.55 7.18
N ALA A 172 28.46 -0.73 7.37
CA ALA A 172 28.15 -1.76 6.37
C ALA A 172 26.62 -2.07 6.35
N ASP A 173 26.05 -2.25 5.16
CA ASP A 173 24.61 -2.47 4.98
C ASP A 173 24.11 -3.81 5.54
N ASP A 174 24.97 -4.84 5.57
CA ASP A 174 24.66 -6.15 6.13
C ASP A 174 24.29 -6.09 7.63
N ARG A 175 24.76 -5.08 8.36
CA ARG A 175 24.35 -4.84 9.76
C ARG A 175 22.87 -4.45 9.88
N TRP A 176 22.35 -3.74 8.87
CA TRP A 176 20.94 -3.31 8.83
C TRP A 176 20.02 -4.41 8.29
N THR A 177 20.50 -5.17 7.32
CA THR A 177 19.72 -6.21 6.62
C THR A 177 19.89 -7.61 7.22
N ASN A 178 20.46 -7.72 8.43
CA ASN A 178 20.62 -9.01 9.12
C ASN A 178 19.26 -9.72 9.30
N PRO A 179 19.02 -10.88 8.67
CA PRO A 179 17.74 -11.57 8.74
C PRO A 179 17.41 -12.09 10.15
N ASP A 180 18.44 -12.35 10.98
CA ASP A 180 18.25 -12.84 12.35
C ASP A 180 17.64 -11.76 13.26
N ALA A 181 17.79 -10.48 12.93
CA ALA A 181 17.30 -9.36 13.75
C ALA A 181 15.77 -9.36 13.93
N MET A 182 15.01 -9.98 13.03
CA MET A 182 13.56 -10.11 13.19
C MET A 182 13.21 -11.07 14.34
N MET A 183 13.94 -12.16 14.49
CA MET A 183 13.68 -13.17 15.53
C MET A 183 14.43 -12.90 16.82
N ASP A 184 15.63 -12.31 16.74
CA ASP A 184 16.47 -11.94 17.89
C ASP A 184 16.75 -10.42 17.91
N PRO A 185 16.09 -9.66 18.80
CA PRO A 185 16.30 -8.21 18.93
C PRO A 185 17.76 -7.80 19.19
N ALA A 186 18.58 -8.69 19.78
CA ALA A 186 19.99 -8.40 20.07
C ALA A 186 20.85 -8.33 18.81
N GLN A 187 20.38 -8.90 17.70
CA GLN A 187 21.05 -8.86 16.40
C GLN A 187 20.74 -7.56 15.62
N SER A 188 19.80 -6.76 16.10
CA SER A 188 19.43 -5.50 15.41
C SER A 188 20.37 -4.35 15.80
N VAL A 189 20.89 -3.65 14.77
CA VAL A 189 21.68 -2.43 14.94
C VAL A 189 20.86 -1.21 15.40
N GLY A 190 19.54 -1.30 15.38
CA GLY A 190 18.62 -0.15 15.51
C GLY A 190 18.69 0.66 16.81
N ARG A 191 19.38 0.16 17.86
CA ARG A 191 19.64 0.88 19.12
C ARG A 191 21.12 1.12 19.40
N SER A 192 22.00 0.95 18.40
CA SER A 192 23.38 1.35 18.53
C SER A 192 23.51 2.89 18.69
N PRO A 193 24.61 3.39 19.25
CA PRO A 193 24.87 4.84 19.32
C PRO A 193 24.80 5.52 17.95
N GLU A 194 25.36 4.88 16.90
CA GLU A 194 25.35 5.38 15.52
C GLU A 194 23.92 5.45 14.95
N ALA A 195 23.08 4.45 15.20
CA ALA A 195 21.68 4.46 14.79
C ALA A 195 20.89 5.55 15.50
N GLY A 196 21.23 5.83 16.77
CA GLY A 196 20.69 6.96 17.54
C GLY A 196 21.05 8.31 16.94
N GLU A 197 22.32 8.52 16.57
CA GLU A 197 22.81 9.72 15.91
C GLU A 197 22.18 9.90 14.52
N LEU A 198 22.09 8.84 13.73
CA LEU A 198 21.41 8.85 12.42
C LEU A 198 19.93 9.26 12.51
N ARG A 199 19.23 8.91 13.60
CA ARG A 199 17.84 9.34 13.80
C ARG A 199 17.74 10.85 13.99
N LEU A 200 18.67 11.47 14.73
CA LEU A 200 18.73 12.92 14.90
C LEU A 200 19.07 13.60 13.58
N LEU A 201 20.10 13.11 12.88
CA LEU A 201 20.48 13.64 11.57
C LEU A 201 19.39 13.50 10.51
N ALA A 202 18.63 12.42 10.51
CA ALA A 202 17.50 12.26 9.61
C ALA A 202 16.38 13.28 9.89
N ASP A 203 16.11 13.57 11.18
CA ASP A 203 15.15 14.59 11.59
C ASP A 203 15.63 15.99 11.19
N ASP A 204 16.91 16.32 11.42
CA ASP A 204 17.53 17.59 11.03
C ASP A 204 17.53 17.78 9.50
N LEU A 205 17.81 16.74 8.71
CA LEU A 205 17.76 16.82 7.24
C LEU A 205 16.33 17.06 6.74
N VAL A 206 15.34 16.41 7.34
CA VAL A 206 13.91 16.65 7.03
C VAL A 206 13.50 18.07 7.43
N ALA A 207 13.90 18.54 8.62
CA ALA A 207 13.64 19.89 9.06
C ALA A 207 14.28 20.94 8.13
N LEU A 208 15.52 20.71 7.68
CA LEU A 208 16.19 21.57 6.69
C LEU A 208 15.43 21.58 5.35
N LEU A 209 15.01 20.40 4.85
CA LEU A 209 14.21 20.31 3.64
C LEU A 209 12.93 21.14 3.72
N ASP A 210 12.21 21.06 4.83
CA ASP A 210 10.98 21.81 5.06
C ASP A 210 11.25 23.31 5.27
N ALA A 211 12.30 23.70 5.98
CA ALA A 211 12.68 25.10 6.18
C ALA A 211 13.10 25.78 4.87
N GLN A 212 13.69 25.03 3.93
CA GLN A 212 14.11 25.52 2.62
C GLN A 212 12.99 25.40 1.54
N LEU A 213 11.78 24.99 1.92
CA LEU A 213 10.65 24.82 1.00
C LEU A 213 10.43 25.99 0.03
N PRO A 214 10.40 27.27 0.46
CA PRO A 214 10.17 28.38 -0.47
C PRO A 214 11.23 28.46 -1.56
N HIS A 215 12.51 28.32 -1.21
CA HIS A 215 13.63 28.33 -2.13
C HIS A 215 13.61 27.12 -3.09
N LEU A 216 13.43 25.93 -2.54
CA LEU A 216 13.46 24.68 -3.30
C LEU A 216 12.29 24.60 -4.29
N ARG A 217 11.10 25.03 -3.90
CA ARG A 217 9.94 25.08 -4.83
C ARG A 217 10.12 26.10 -5.95
N ALA A 218 10.81 27.19 -5.72
CA ALA A 218 11.08 28.18 -6.76
C ALA A 218 12.11 27.69 -7.79
N THR A 219 12.97 26.73 -7.41
CA THR A 219 14.11 26.28 -8.21
C THR A 219 14.00 24.84 -8.71
N THR A 220 12.94 24.11 -8.34
CA THR A 220 12.72 22.70 -8.73
C THR A 220 11.32 22.48 -9.30
N SER A 221 11.17 21.45 -10.15
CA SER A 221 9.85 21.00 -10.59
C SER A 221 9.09 20.32 -9.46
N PRO A 222 7.74 20.23 -9.53
CA PRO A 222 6.94 19.50 -8.53
C PRO A 222 7.42 18.06 -8.32
N ASP A 223 7.74 17.33 -9.38
CA ASP A 223 8.24 15.94 -9.28
C ASP A 223 9.62 15.89 -8.61
N ALA A 224 10.50 16.86 -8.90
CA ALA A 224 11.82 16.93 -8.25
C ALA A 224 11.72 17.27 -6.76
N TRP A 225 10.62 17.90 -6.32
CA TRP A 225 10.33 18.20 -4.91
C TRP A 225 9.78 16.99 -4.15
N ASP A 226 8.99 16.14 -4.76
CA ASP A 226 8.33 15.01 -4.10
C ASP A 226 9.33 13.89 -3.72
N ARG A 227 10.35 13.67 -4.56
CA ARG A 227 11.37 12.64 -4.29
C ARG A 227 12.13 12.84 -2.98
N PRO A 228 12.72 14.01 -2.65
CA PRO A 228 13.42 14.20 -1.37
C PRO A 228 12.48 14.09 -0.17
N ARG A 229 11.21 14.50 -0.29
CA ARG A 229 10.20 14.27 0.76
C ARG A 229 9.94 12.78 0.98
N LEU A 230 9.89 11.99 -0.09
CA LEU A 230 9.79 10.52 0.00
C LEU A 230 11.03 9.95 0.70
N TYR A 231 12.22 10.37 0.31
CA TYR A 231 13.46 9.93 0.97
C TYR A 231 13.48 10.26 2.45
N GLY A 232 13.08 11.47 2.84
CA GLY A 232 12.98 11.88 4.24
C GLY A 232 12.02 11.00 5.06
N ARG A 233 10.81 10.76 4.54
CA ARG A 233 9.82 9.88 5.19
C ARG A 233 10.33 8.44 5.30
N THR A 234 10.94 7.93 4.24
CA THR A 234 11.48 6.55 4.21
C THR A 234 12.64 6.40 5.18
N ALA A 235 13.59 7.34 5.20
CA ALA A 235 14.73 7.29 6.11
C ALA A 235 14.29 7.31 7.58
N THR A 236 13.44 8.27 7.95
CA THR A 236 12.89 8.35 9.32
C THR A 236 12.06 7.13 9.69
N GLY A 237 11.26 6.61 8.76
CA GLY A 237 10.46 5.40 8.93
C GLY A 237 11.34 4.17 9.20
N LEU A 238 12.34 3.92 8.34
CA LEU A 238 13.28 2.80 8.49
C LEU A 238 14.06 2.87 9.80
N LEU A 239 14.59 4.03 10.16
CA LEU A 239 15.34 4.19 11.42
C LEU A 239 14.47 3.93 12.66
N ARG A 240 13.18 4.32 12.62
CA ARG A 240 12.20 3.97 13.67
C ARG A 240 11.90 2.48 13.69
N TYR A 241 11.77 1.87 12.52
CA TYR A 241 11.51 0.44 12.38
C TYR A 241 12.68 -0.40 12.93
N HIS A 242 13.93 -0.08 12.55
CA HIS A 242 15.11 -0.73 13.09
C HIS A 242 15.24 -0.57 14.61
N ALA A 243 14.92 0.62 15.16
CA ALA A 243 14.90 0.82 16.61
C ALA A 243 13.84 -0.03 17.30
N ALA A 244 12.70 -0.28 16.65
CA ALA A 244 11.68 -1.19 17.15
C ALA A 244 12.06 -2.67 16.98
N MET A 245 12.83 -3.03 15.94
CA MET A 245 13.41 -4.37 15.79
C MET A 245 14.32 -4.74 16.99
N ALA A 246 15.07 -3.78 17.52
CA ALA A 246 15.92 -3.93 18.71
C ALA A 246 15.14 -3.86 20.04
N ASP A 247 13.82 -3.74 20.03
CA ASP A 247 13.00 -3.71 21.24
C ASP A 247 12.75 -5.13 21.77
N THR A 248 12.94 -5.33 23.08
CA THR A 248 12.71 -6.62 23.74
C THR A 248 11.34 -6.70 24.43
N SER A 249 10.51 -5.64 24.35
CA SER A 249 9.20 -5.61 25.01
C SER A 249 8.19 -6.53 24.31
N PRO A 250 7.17 -7.03 25.03
CA PRO A 250 6.09 -7.82 24.43
C PRO A 250 5.32 -7.08 23.31
N ALA A 251 5.33 -5.74 23.31
CA ALA A 251 4.67 -4.91 22.31
C ALA A 251 5.46 -4.77 20.99
N ARG A 252 6.65 -5.40 20.89
CA ARG A 252 7.54 -5.26 19.74
C ARG A 252 6.84 -5.52 18.40
N MET A 253 6.15 -6.65 18.26
CA MET A 253 5.51 -7.02 16.99
C MET A 253 4.37 -6.07 16.62
N SER A 254 3.49 -5.72 17.56
CA SER A 254 2.45 -4.72 17.31
C SER A 254 3.03 -3.37 16.90
N ARG A 255 4.18 -2.98 17.49
CA ARG A 255 4.89 -1.73 17.12
C ARG A 255 5.49 -1.80 15.72
N LEU A 256 6.08 -2.93 15.33
CA LEU A 256 6.62 -3.11 13.98
C LEU A 256 5.51 -3.01 12.92
N CYS A 257 4.40 -3.72 13.11
CA CYS A 257 3.23 -3.62 12.23
C CYS A 257 2.68 -2.17 12.17
N ALA A 258 2.55 -1.51 13.32
CA ALA A 258 2.08 -0.13 13.38
C ALA A 258 3.02 0.86 12.66
N LEU A 259 4.34 0.65 12.74
CA LEU A 259 5.32 1.49 12.04
C LEU A 259 5.29 1.27 10.52
N ARG A 260 5.08 0.02 10.05
CA ARG A 260 4.89 -0.25 8.62
C ARG A 260 3.65 0.49 8.10
N ASP A 261 2.52 0.32 8.76
CA ASP A 261 1.28 0.98 8.35
C ASP A 261 1.35 2.52 8.49
N LEU A 262 2.15 3.03 9.43
CA LEU A 262 2.42 4.47 9.52
C LEU A 262 3.21 4.97 8.31
N ILE A 263 4.21 4.24 7.82
CA ILE A 263 4.96 4.58 6.60
C ILE A 263 4.01 4.57 5.41
N MET A 264 3.20 3.52 5.26
CA MET A 264 2.17 3.43 4.23
C MET A 264 1.23 4.64 4.25
N ALA A 265 0.67 4.96 5.42
CA ALA A 265 -0.24 6.09 5.59
C ALA A 265 0.41 7.44 5.21
N GLN A 266 1.66 7.68 5.62
CA GLN A 266 2.38 8.90 5.28
C GLN A 266 2.62 9.04 3.77
N ASN A 267 2.93 7.93 3.09
CA ASN A 267 3.10 7.91 1.65
C ASN A 267 1.77 8.15 0.92
N LEU A 268 0.69 7.50 1.35
CA LEU A 268 -0.65 7.71 0.78
C LEU A 268 -1.14 9.15 0.95
N LEU A 269 -0.94 9.77 2.12
CA LEU A 269 -1.29 11.16 2.37
C LEU A 269 -0.52 12.11 1.45
N ALA A 270 0.76 11.87 1.23
CA ALA A 270 1.56 12.67 0.30
C ALA A 270 1.11 12.50 -1.17
N LEU A 271 0.70 11.31 -1.57
CA LEU A 271 0.12 11.07 -2.90
C LEU A 271 -1.22 11.81 -3.07
N ALA A 272 -2.06 11.81 -2.03
CA ALA A 272 -3.34 12.51 -2.05
C ALA A 272 -3.21 14.05 -2.25
N GLU A 273 -2.09 14.64 -1.86
CA GLU A 273 -1.80 16.07 -2.12
C GLU A 273 -1.72 16.39 -3.62
N ARG A 274 -1.38 15.40 -4.46
CA ARG A 274 -1.12 15.56 -5.90
C ARG A 274 -2.38 15.39 -6.76
N GLY A 275 -3.39 14.72 -6.28
CA GLY A 275 -4.63 14.46 -7.02
C GLY A 275 -5.31 13.16 -6.60
N PRO A 276 -6.34 12.72 -7.34
CA PRO A 276 -7.01 11.45 -7.09
C PRO A 276 -6.09 10.25 -7.36
N VAL A 277 -6.11 9.27 -6.45
CA VAL A 277 -5.28 8.05 -6.50
C VAL A 277 -6.15 6.82 -6.32
N LEU A 278 -5.99 5.81 -7.18
CA LEU A 278 -6.42 4.45 -6.88
C LEU A 278 -5.34 3.78 -6.04
N VAL A 279 -5.70 3.34 -4.85
CA VAL A 279 -4.82 2.58 -3.96
C VAL A 279 -5.22 1.11 -4.00
N HIS A 280 -4.26 0.19 -4.10
CA HIS A 280 -4.54 -1.25 -4.05
C HIS A 280 -3.56 -1.96 -3.11
N ALA A 281 -4.13 -2.68 -2.14
CA ALA A 281 -3.42 -3.42 -1.13
C ALA A 281 -4.32 -4.46 -0.46
N HIS A 282 -3.76 -5.24 0.44
CA HIS A 282 -4.55 -6.13 1.28
C HIS A 282 -5.62 -5.36 2.07
N ASN A 283 -6.83 -5.92 2.19
CA ASN A 283 -7.94 -5.32 2.96
C ASN A 283 -7.49 -4.85 4.35
N ALA A 284 -6.64 -5.63 5.02
CA ALA A 284 -6.15 -5.33 6.36
C ALA A 284 -5.33 -4.03 6.45
N HIS A 285 -4.65 -3.61 5.37
CA HIS A 285 -3.93 -2.33 5.36
C HIS A 285 -4.82 -1.14 5.03
N LEU A 286 -5.97 -1.36 4.36
CA LEU A 286 -6.83 -0.29 3.87
C LEU A 286 -8.10 -0.07 4.69
N GLN A 287 -8.48 -1.01 5.56
CA GLN A 287 -9.66 -0.89 6.42
C GLN A 287 -9.55 0.30 7.40
N ARG A 288 -10.70 0.76 7.93
CA ARG A 288 -10.74 1.85 8.93
C ARG A 288 -10.57 1.38 10.37
N GLU A 289 -10.51 0.06 10.55
CA GLU A 289 -10.38 -0.60 11.84
C GLU A 289 -8.93 -0.99 12.12
N LYS A 290 -8.69 -1.47 13.33
CA LYS A 290 -7.44 -2.14 13.65
C LYS A 290 -7.32 -3.43 12.85
N SER A 291 -6.10 -3.73 12.45
CA SER A 291 -5.73 -5.00 11.87
C SER A 291 -5.22 -5.93 12.94
N THR A 292 -5.51 -7.22 12.77
CA THR A 292 -5.10 -8.26 13.68
C THR A 292 -4.43 -9.39 12.91
N MET A 293 -3.41 -9.98 13.49
CA MET A 293 -2.74 -11.15 12.91
C MET A 293 -2.29 -12.09 14.06
N ARG A 294 -2.41 -13.38 13.84
CA ARG A 294 -1.86 -14.37 14.77
C ARG A 294 -0.43 -14.71 14.36
N MET A 295 0.53 -14.25 15.12
CA MET A 295 1.94 -14.56 14.96
C MET A 295 2.38 -15.66 15.94
N TRP A 296 3.65 -16.13 15.83
CA TRP A 296 4.22 -17.15 16.71
C TRP A 296 4.20 -16.78 18.21
N GLN A 297 4.22 -15.49 18.53
CA GLN A 297 4.16 -14.97 19.90
C GLN A 297 2.72 -14.76 20.41
N GLY A 298 1.71 -15.01 19.56
CA GLY A 298 0.30 -14.78 19.87
C GLY A 298 -0.36 -13.74 18.95
N PRO A 299 -1.55 -13.26 19.33
CA PRO A 299 -2.24 -12.23 18.54
C PRO A 299 -1.53 -10.88 18.65
N VAL A 300 -1.38 -10.20 17.52
CA VAL A 300 -0.91 -8.82 17.42
C VAL A 300 -2.01 -7.95 16.85
N GLU A 301 -2.07 -6.70 17.28
CA GLU A 301 -3.08 -5.73 16.88
C GLU A 301 -2.42 -4.37 16.65
N TRP A 302 -2.84 -3.66 15.59
CA TRP A 302 -2.36 -2.31 15.27
C TRP A 302 -3.36 -1.52 14.46
N TRP A 303 -3.27 -0.19 14.44
CA TRP A 303 -4.06 0.64 13.53
C TRP A 303 -3.53 0.51 12.10
N SER A 304 -4.43 0.18 11.16
CA SER A 304 -4.13 0.07 9.73
C SER A 304 -3.75 1.41 9.11
N ALA A 305 -3.09 1.38 7.95
CA ALA A 305 -2.81 2.58 7.17
C ALA A 305 -4.10 3.30 6.75
N GLY A 306 -5.14 2.54 6.38
CA GLY A 306 -6.46 3.09 6.05
C GLY A 306 -7.12 3.84 7.20
N ALA A 307 -7.02 3.32 8.44
CA ALA A 307 -7.51 4.02 9.64
C ALA A 307 -6.79 5.35 9.86
N LEU A 308 -5.45 5.37 9.72
CA LEU A 308 -4.63 6.57 9.88
C LEU A 308 -4.92 7.61 8.80
N VAL A 309 -5.11 7.18 7.56
CA VAL A 309 -5.48 8.04 6.42
C VAL A 309 -6.90 8.59 6.60
N SER A 310 -7.86 7.73 6.94
CA SER A 310 -9.26 8.10 7.14
C SER A 310 -9.42 9.14 8.26
N ALA A 311 -8.67 9.01 9.35
CA ALA A 311 -8.66 10.00 10.44
C ALA A 311 -8.21 11.40 10.00
N ARG A 312 -7.48 11.54 8.88
CA ARG A 312 -7.00 12.81 8.34
C ARG A 312 -7.81 13.33 7.16
N LEU A 313 -8.25 12.45 6.28
CA LEU A 313 -8.94 12.82 5.04
C LEU A 313 -10.48 12.77 5.17
N GLY A 314 -11.02 12.10 6.20
CA GLY A 314 -12.46 11.93 6.36
C GLY A 314 -13.11 11.36 5.09
N GLN A 315 -14.11 12.03 4.56
CA GLN A 315 -14.86 11.63 3.36
C GLN A 315 -14.03 11.64 2.05
N GLN A 316 -12.82 12.18 2.07
CA GLN A 316 -11.91 12.13 0.92
C GLN A 316 -11.15 10.79 0.81
N TYR A 317 -11.34 9.88 1.77
CA TYR A 317 -10.90 8.50 1.74
C TYR A 317 -12.11 7.57 1.60
N ALA A 318 -12.13 6.77 0.54
CA ALA A 318 -13.14 5.72 0.35
C ALA A 318 -12.46 4.35 0.38
N PHE A 319 -13.02 3.43 1.16
CA PHE A 319 -12.56 2.05 1.25
C PHE A 319 -13.56 1.10 0.63
N VAL A 320 -13.13 0.42 -0.42
CA VAL A 320 -13.85 -0.61 -1.14
C VAL A 320 -13.19 -1.94 -0.80
N ALA A 321 -13.84 -2.76 -0.01
CA ALA A 321 -13.31 -4.06 0.37
C ALA A 321 -13.69 -5.12 -0.66
N SER A 322 -12.80 -6.06 -0.95
CA SER A 322 -13.12 -7.23 -1.76
C SER A 322 -13.41 -8.44 -0.90
N ALA A 323 -14.47 -9.17 -1.27
CA ALA A 323 -14.82 -10.49 -0.76
C ALA A 323 -14.77 -11.50 -1.90
N LEU A 324 -14.44 -12.75 -1.62
CA LEU A 324 -14.40 -13.80 -2.65
C LEU A 324 -15.07 -15.10 -2.21
N GLY A 325 -15.58 -15.86 -3.19
CA GLY A 325 -16.18 -17.17 -2.96
C GLY A 325 -15.11 -18.23 -2.80
N THR A 326 -14.39 -18.59 -3.87
CA THR A 326 -13.43 -19.68 -3.84
C THR A 326 -12.06 -19.33 -4.39
N ILE A 327 -11.02 -20.01 -3.86
CA ILE A 327 -9.67 -20.13 -4.42
C ILE A 327 -9.30 -21.61 -4.34
N ARG A 328 -9.89 -22.43 -5.24
CA ARG A 328 -9.84 -23.90 -5.12
C ARG A 328 -8.42 -24.45 -5.14
N HIS A 329 -7.51 -23.84 -5.89
CA HIS A 329 -6.10 -24.25 -5.94
C HIS A 329 -5.32 -23.97 -4.64
N GLN A 330 -5.89 -23.14 -3.72
CA GLN A 330 -5.38 -22.88 -2.38
C GLN A 330 -6.22 -23.55 -1.27
N GLY A 331 -7.18 -24.42 -1.66
CA GLY A 331 -8.05 -25.11 -0.71
C GLY A 331 -9.14 -24.22 -0.09
N VAL A 332 -9.40 -23.04 -0.66
CA VAL A 332 -10.54 -22.19 -0.26
C VAL A 332 -11.74 -22.59 -1.09
N ASP A 333 -12.57 -23.47 -0.54
CA ASP A 333 -13.77 -24.01 -1.19
C ASP A 333 -15.00 -23.10 -1.01
N THR A 334 -16.14 -23.55 -1.52
CA THR A 334 -17.43 -22.87 -1.42
C THR A 334 -17.70 -22.39 0.00
N PRO A 335 -17.99 -21.11 0.21
CA PRO A 335 -18.21 -20.56 1.55
C PRO A 335 -19.47 -21.14 2.19
N PRO A 336 -19.48 -21.34 3.51
CA PRO A 336 -20.68 -21.75 4.26
C PRO A 336 -21.82 -20.73 4.04
N PRO A 337 -23.08 -21.20 3.84
CA PRO A 337 -24.21 -20.33 3.48
C PRO A 337 -24.61 -19.33 4.59
N ASP A 338 -24.18 -19.57 5.82
CA ASP A 338 -24.40 -18.72 6.98
C ASP A 338 -23.29 -17.67 7.21
N THR A 339 -22.37 -17.51 6.25
CA THR A 339 -21.34 -16.47 6.27
C THR A 339 -21.68 -15.34 5.30
N LEU A 340 -20.99 -14.20 5.42
CA LEU A 340 -21.11 -13.07 4.48
C LEU A 340 -20.78 -13.53 3.05
N GLU A 341 -19.67 -14.21 2.85
CA GLU A 341 -19.27 -14.72 1.53
C GLU A 341 -20.25 -15.79 1.00
N GLY A 342 -20.87 -16.58 1.89
CA GLY A 342 -21.90 -17.55 1.50
C GLY A 342 -23.16 -16.87 0.98
N LEU A 343 -23.58 -15.77 1.61
CA LEU A 343 -24.70 -14.97 1.13
C LEU A 343 -24.41 -14.33 -0.24
N LEU A 344 -23.19 -13.81 -0.43
CA LEU A 344 -22.73 -13.23 -1.69
C LEU A 344 -22.59 -14.32 -2.79
N TYR A 345 -22.12 -15.51 -2.42
CA TYR A 345 -21.96 -16.63 -3.35
C TYR A 345 -23.28 -17.16 -3.92
N ALA A 346 -24.37 -16.89 -3.23
CA ALA A 346 -25.72 -17.23 -3.71
C ALA A 346 -26.27 -16.25 -4.77
N LEU A 347 -25.61 -15.11 -5.03
CA LEU A 347 -25.97 -14.19 -6.11
C LEU A 347 -25.69 -14.87 -7.48
N PRO A 348 -26.38 -14.49 -8.56
CA PRO A 348 -26.10 -15.06 -9.89
C PRO A 348 -24.84 -14.50 -10.56
N GLU A 349 -24.39 -13.33 -10.19
CA GLU A 349 -23.26 -12.62 -10.78
C GLU A 349 -21.92 -13.27 -10.38
N ASP A 350 -21.00 -13.41 -11.34
CA ASP A 350 -19.62 -13.84 -11.08
C ASP A 350 -18.79 -12.75 -10.39
N ARG A 351 -19.13 -11.50 -10.65
CA ARG A 351 -18.58 -10.31 -9.99
C ARG A 351 -19.61 -9.21 -9.92
N CYS A 352 -19.67 -8.51 -8.79
CA CYS A 352 -20.56 -7.36 -8.63
C CYS A 352 -20.04 -6.38 -7.57
N LEU A 353 -20.60 -5.18 -7.61
CA LEU A 353 -20.48 -4.15 -6.58
C LEU A 353 -21.77 -4.12 -5.73
N LEU A 354 -21.61 -3.93 -4.43
CA LEU A 354 -22.71 -3.71 -3.52
C LEU A 354 -22.41 -2.50 -2.61
N ALA A 355 -23.43 -1.68 -2.38
CA ALA A 355 -23.39 -0.74 -1.27
C ALA A 355 -23.31 -1.54 0.04
N THR A 356 -22.30 -1.29 0.86
CA THR A 356 -22.12 -2.08 2.09
C THR A 356 -23.28 -1.95 3.06
N ALA A 357 -24.00 -0.81 3.07
CA ALA A 357 -25.23 -0.65 3.83
C ALA A 357 -26.35 -1.63 3.44
N ALA A 358 -26.45 -1.98 2.13
CA ALA A 358 -27.40 -3.00 1.66
C ALA A 358 -26.99 -4.39 2.17
N LEU A 359 -25.68 -4.69 2.14
CA LEU A 359 -25.15 -5.94 2.65
C LEU A 359 -25.35 -6.08 4.17
N ALA A 360 -25.09 -5.02 4.94
CA ALA A 360 -25.37 -4.96 6.37
C ALA A 360 -26.85 -5.19 6.70
N THR A 361 -27.75 -4.60 5.91
CA THR A 361 -29.20 -4.79 6.05
C THR A 361 -29.62 -6.24 5.76
N ALA A 362 -29.05 -6.86 4.73
CA ALA A 362 -29.38 -8.25 4.35
C ALA A 362 -28.91 -9.27 5.40
N LEU A 363 -27.77 -9.02 6.04
CA LEU A 363 -27.26 -9.87 7.12
C LEU A 363 -28.09 -9.76 8.40
N GLY A 364 -28.65 -8.58 8.71
CA GLY A 364 -29.39 -8.32 9.93
C GLY A 364 -28.56 -8.35 11.21
N GLU A 365 -29.24 -8.40 12.35
CA GLU A 365 -28.61 -8.48 13.67
C GLU A 365 -29.13 -9.70 14.44
N PRO A 366 -28.27 -10.46 15.18
CA PRO A 366 -26.81 -10.26 15.25
C PRO A 366 -26.12 -10.66 13.93
N ARG A 367 -25.03 -9.98 13.59
CA ARG A 367 -24.22 -10.32 12.41
C ARG A 367 -23.56 -11.69 12.57
N PRO A 368 -23.39 -12.45 11.47
CA PRO A 368 -22.71 -13.74 11.52
C PRO A 368 -21.24 -13.58 11.91
N ALA A 369 -20.63 -14.66 12.38
CA ALA A 369 -19.20 -14.70 12.57
C ALA A 369 -18.47 -14.63 11.21
N PRO A 370 -17.23 -14.09 11.17
CA PRO A 370 -16.42 -14.13 9.95
C PRO A 370 -16.22 -15.57 9.48
N ARG A 371 -16.13 -15.77 8.16
CA ARG A 371 -15.74 -17.04 7.60
C ARG A 371 -14.36 -17.45 8.12
N VAL A 372 -14.19 -18.71 8.49
CA VAL A 372 -12.89 -19.25 8.86
C VAL A 372 -12.11 -19.62 7.60
N SER A 373 -10.96 -18.97 7.39
CA SER A 373 -10.09 -19.31 6.26
C SER A 373 -9.33 -20.62 6.54
N PRO A 374 -9.34 -21.58 5.59
CA PRO A 374 -8.50 -22.78 5.68
C PRO A 374 -7.04 -22.50 5.29
N TRP A 375 -6.75 -21.35 4.72
CA TRP A 375 -5.43 -20.96 4.21
C TRP A 375 -5.00 -19.60 4.77
N PHE A 376 -3.78 -19.52 5.29
CA PHE A 376 -3.23 -18.31 5.90
C PHE A 376 -3.18 -17.11 4.95
N GLY A 377 -2.99 -17.34 3.62
CA GLY A 377 -2.93 -16.28 2.61
C GLY A 377 -4.26 -15.60 2.29
N TYR A 378 -5.38 -16.10 2.82
CA TYR A 378 -6.72 -15.52 2.59
C TYR A 378 -7.33 -14.99 3.88
N ALA A 379 -7.70 -13.72 3.89
CA ALA A 379 -8.39 -13.05 5.00
C ALA A 379 -9.83 -12.68 4.59
N PRO A 380 -10.85 -13.41 5.05
CA PRO A 380 -12.26 -13.08 4.85
C PRO A 380 -12.61 -11.73 5.44
N LEU A 381 -13.70 -11.11 4.94
CA LEU A 381 -14.22 -9.91 5.56
C LEU A 381 -14.85 -10.22 6.93
N ASP A 382 -14.60 -9.34 7.90
CA ASP A 382 -15.31 -9.39 9.17
C ASP A 382 -16.65 -8.64 9.07
N PRO A 383 -17.79 -9.33 9.21
CA PRO A 383 -19.10 -8.67 9.17
C PRO A 383 -19.26 -7.56 10.21
N ALA A 384 -18.51 -7.60 11.31
CA ALA A 384 -18.54 -6.56 12.33
C ALA A 384 -18.01 -5.20 11.82
N HIS A 385 -17.20 -5.20 10.76
CA HIS A 385 -16.58 -4.00 10.19
C HIS A 385 -17.35 -3.41 8.99
N LEU A 386 -18.49 -3.98 8.60
CA LEU A 386 -19.24 -3.52 7.43
C LEU A 386 -19.62 -2.04 7.48
N ASP A 387 -19.91 -1.48 8.65
CA ASP A 387 -20.33 -0.08 8.79
C ASP A 387 -19.20 0.92 8.48
N THR A 388 -17.96 0.44 8.35
CA THR A 388 -16.76 1.25 8.06
C THR A 388 -16.25 1.06 6.62
N ILE A 389 -16.94 0.23 5.82
CA ILE A 389 -16.66 -0.05 4.42
C ILE A 389 -17.67 0.70 3.55
N ASP A 390 -17.21 1.46 2.54
CA ASP A 390 -18.10 2.26 1.70
C ASP A 390 -18.82 1.41 0.64
N ALA A 391 -18.09 0.48 0.01
CA ALA A 391 -18.64 -0.47 -0.95
C ALA A 391 -17.90 -1.81 -0.86
N THR A 392 -18.56 -2.88 -1.30
CA THR A 392 -17.98 -4.23 -1.35
C THR A 392 -17.96 -4.72 -2.79
N VAL A 393 -16.80 -5.19 -3.23
CA VAL A 393 -16.64 -5.99 -4.47
C VAL A 393 -16.74 -7.45 -4.12
N PHE A 394 -17.57 -8.18 -4.83
CA PHE A 394 -17.61 -9.64 -4.73
C PHE A 394 -17.05 -10.27 -6.00
N VAL A 395 -16.20 -11.29 -5.83
CA VAL A 395 -15.67 -12.14 -6.90
C VAL A 395 -15.99 -13.60 -6.54
N ARG A 396 -16.76 -14.29 -7.40
CA ARG A 396 -17.26 -15.63 -7.12
C ARG A 396 -16.13 -16.65 -7.02
N ASP A 397 -15.37 -16.80 -8.06
CA ASP A 397 -14.33 -17.81 -8.18
C ASP A 397 -13.04 -17.17 -8.69
N VAL A 398 -11.98 -17.35 -7.93
CA VAL A 398 -10.64 -16.98 -8.37
C VAL A 398 -10.02 -18.14 -9.09
N THR A 399 -9.64 -17.92 -10.34
CA THR A 399 -9.04 -18.95 -11.21
C THR A 399 -7.55 -18.69 -11.35
N ARG A 400 -6.78 -19.79 -11.37
CA ARG A 400 -5.36 -19.70 -11.69
C ARG A 400 -5.19 -19.48 -13.19
N THR A 401 -4.52 -18.42 -13.58
CA THR A 401 -4.09 -18.26 -14.97
C THR A 401 -3.01 -19.31 -15.27
N PRO A 402 -3.15 -20.10 -16.36
CA PRO A 402 -2.08 -21.03 -16.74
C PRO A 402 -0.77 -20.29 -16.93
N SER A 403 0.30 -20.72 -16.26
CA SER A 403 1.65 -20.24 -16.51
C SER A 403 2.02 -20.56 -17.97
N HIS A 404 2.27 -19.55 -18.77
CA HIS A 404 2.78 -19.67 -20.13
C HIS A 404 4.28 -19.93 -20.15
#